data_07d1e34c95f485a751f6b661754440f1
#
_entry.id   07d1e34c95f485a751f6b661754440f1
#
_cell.length_a   1.000
_cell.length_b   1.000
_cell.length_c   1.000
_cell.angle_alpha   90.00
_cell.angle_beta   90.00
_cell.angle_gamma   90.00
#
_symmetry.space_group_name_H-M   'P 1'
#
loop_
_entity.id
_entity.type
_entity.pdbx_description
1 polymer ?
#
loop_
_entity_poly.entity_id
_entity_poly.type
_entity_poly.pdbx_seq_one_letter_code
_entity_poly.pdbx_strand_id
1 'polypeptide(L)'
;MHANWMVFLACALAAVGCARQSASSQVYPRYETRTAYDVEYGEVVGVREVEIEGYSTVVGRWGGAIVGDAIGSTVDGRSRRRVARAVGGVTGAIVGEAIERELTSEIGLEITVQLASGGTVAIVQAQDIVFAPGDRVRVLFGPEGSARITPP
;
A
#
# COMPACT_ATOMS: atom_id res chain seq x y z
N MET A 1 4.13 -9.13 -37.44
CA MET A 1 3.03 -9.10 -36.48
C MET A 1 3.48 -9.16 -35.00
N HIS A 2 4.74 -9.43 -34.68
CA HIS A 2 5.23 -9.56 -33.30
C HIS A 2 5.65 -8.22 -32.64
N ALA A 3 5.97 -7.20 -33.42
CA ALA A 3 6.41 -5.89 -32.88
C ALA A 3 5.30 -5.11 -32.13
N ASN A 4 4.05 -5.23 -32.58
CA ASN A 4 2.95 -4.51 -31.93
C ASN A 4 2.58 -5.06 -30.56
N TRP A 5 2.78 -6.34 -30.31
CA TRP A 5 2.53 -6.95 -29.00
C TRP A 5 3.51 -6.44 -27.93
N MET A 6 4.78 -6.29 -28.26
CA MET A 6 5.78 -5.77 -27.33
C MET A 6 5.50 -4.33 -26.92
N VAL A 7 4.96 -3.51 -27.85
CA VAL A 7 4.57 -2.12 -27.54
C VAL A 7 3.35 -2.08 -26.62
N PHE A 8 2.35 -2.95 -26.83
CA PHE A 8 1.20 -3.06 -25.93
C PHE A 8 1.60 -3.55 -24.53
N LEU A 9 2.52 -4.52 -24.44
CA LEU A 9 3.02 -5.02 -23.16
C LEU A 9 3.82 -3.94 -22.42
N ALA A 10 4.64 -3.16 -23.12
CA ALA A 10 5.39 -2.05 -22.54
C ALA A 10 4.50 -0.89 -22.06
N CYS A 11 3.43 -0.56 -22.81
CA CYS A 11 2.44 0.43 -22.37
C CYS A 11 1.62 -0.04 -21.16
N ALA A 12 1.29 -1.32 -21.06
CA ALA A 12 0.58 -1.88 -19.92
C ALA A 12 1.43 -1.85 -18.64
N LEU A 13 2.74 -2.10 -18.75
CA LEU A 13 3.67 -2.01 -17.62
C LEU A 13 3.90 -0.56 -17.14
N ALA A 14 3.82 0.42 -18.05
CA ALA A 14 3.99 1.83 -17.67
C ALA A 14 2.78 2.44 -16.93
N ALA A 15 1.60 1.82 -17.02
CA ALA A 15 0.37 2.32 -16.39
C ALA A 15 0.23 1.96 -14.89
N VAL A 16 1.09 1.11 -14.34
CA VAL A 16 1.01 0.62 -12.94
C VAL A 16 1.54 1.63 -11.91
N GLY A 17 2.02 2.81 -12.36
CA GLY A 17 2.78 3.74 -11.53
C GLY A 17 2.01 4.71 -10.63
N CYS A 18 0.68 4.69 -10.49
CA CYS A 18 -0.03 5.89 -10.06
C CYS A 18 -1.07 5.76 -8.94
N ALA A 19 -0.93 4.91 -7.94
CA ALA A 19 -1.79 5.03 -6.76
C ALA A 19 -1.13 4.46 -5.50
N ARG A 20 -0.03 5.05 -5.08
CA ARG A 20 0.57 4.72 -3.79
C ARG A 20 -0.09 5.58 -2.72
N GLN A 21 -0.95 5.00 -1.89
CA GLN A 21 -1.25 5.58 -0.58
C GLN A 21 0.02 5.41 0.25
N SER A 22 0.68 6.52 0.53
CA SER A 22 1.92 6.51 1.31
C SER A 22 1.59 6.57 2.79
N ALA A 23 2.12 5.65 3.59
CA ALA A 23 2.15 5.76 5.04
C ALA A 23 3.29 6.68 5.53
N SER A 24 3.91 7.43 4.62
CA SER A 24 4.99 8.37 4.89
C SER A 24 4.56 9.51 5.81
N SER A 25 5.42 9.83 6.77
CA SER A 25 5.25 10.98 7.66
C SER A 25 5.41 12.33 6.95
N GLN A 26 6.03 12.35 5.77
CA GLN A 26 6.37 13.57 5.03
C GLN A 26 5.42 13.88 3.87
N VAL A 27 4.61 12.92 3.44
CA VAL A 27 3.70 13.09 2.29
C VAL A 27 2.28 13.31 2.79
N TYR A 28 1.69 14.44 2.40
CA TYR A 28 0.31 14.80 2.69
C TYR A 28 -0.56 14.52 1.46
N PRO A 29 -1.54 13.61 1.55
CA PRO A 29 -2.50 13.44 0.49
C PRO A 29 -3.36 14.69 0.33
N ARG A 30 -3.92 14.89 -0.87
CA ARG A 30 -4.67 16.12 -1.19
C ARG A 30 -5.86 16.38 -0.27
N TYR A 31 -6.50 15.35 0.26
CA TYR A 31 -7.64 15.50 1.17
C TYR A 31 -7.24 15.98 2.57
N GLU A 32 -5.97 15.81 2.96
CA GLU A 32 -5.41 16.33 4.21
C GLU A 32 -4.89 17.76 4.11
N THR A 33 -4.82 18.33 2.90
CA THR A 33 -4.39 19.73 2.74
C THR A 33 -5.46 20.69 3.28
N ARG A 34 -5.05 21.76 3.93
CA ARG A 34 -5.92 22.75 4.61
C ARG A 34 -6.59 22.22 5.88
N THR A 35 -6.08 21.12 6.43
CA THR A 35 -6.53 20.56 7.70
C THR A 35 -5.62 21.05 8.82
N ALA A 36 -6.19 21.49 9.92
CA ALA A 36 -5.44 21.80 11.12
C ALA A 36 -5.15 20.51 11.90
N TYR A 37 -3.96 20.42 12.46
CA TYR A 37 -3.54 19.33 13.35
C TYR A 37 -3.25 19.87 14.73
N ASP A 38 -3.65 19.13 15.76
CA ASP A 38 -3.17 19.38 17.10
C ASP A 38 -1.76 18.84 17.22
N VAL A 39 -0.85 19.64 17.77
CA VAL A 39 0.55 19.27 17.90
C VAL A 39 0.92 19.11 19.36
N GLU A 40 1.40 17.93 19.72
CA GLU A 40 2.00 17.67 21.01
C GLU A 40 3.48 17.31 20.85
N TYR A 41 4.28 17.71 21.81
CA TYR A 41 5.69 17.34 21.88
C TYR A 41 5.85 16.11 22.76
N GLY A 42 6.84 15.28 22.46
CA GLY A 42 7.13 14.09 23.23
C GLY A 42 8.54 13.60 23.02
N GLU A 43 8.85 12.48 23.65
CA GLU A 43 10.10 11.75 23.54
C GLU A 43 9.82 10.32 23.13
N VAL A 44 10.58 9.82 22.19
CA VAL A 44 10.49 8.43 21.75
C VAL A 44 11.00 7.52 22.87
N VAL A 45 10.16 6.60 23.33
CA VAL A 45 10.53 5.60 24.35
C VAL A 45 10.71 4.20 23.80
N GLY A 46 10.24 3.94 22.57
CA GLY A 46 10.42 2.65 21.91
C GLY A 46 10.21 2.75 20.40
N VAL A 47 10.93 1.92 19.65
CA VAL A 47 10.80 1.78 18.21
C VAL A 47 10.85 0.30 17.88
N ARG A 48 9.92 -0.16 17.05
CA ARG A 48 9.86 -1.55 16.58
C ARG A 48 9.53 -1.57 15.09
N GLU A 49 10.26 -2.37 14.33
CA GLU A 49 9.89 -2.65 12.94
C GLU A 49 8.61 -3.47 12.88
N VAL A 50 7.74 -3.12 11.96
CA VAL A 50 6.48 -3.80 11.65
C VAL A 50 6.27 -3.84 10.15
N GLU A 51 5.51 -4.80 9.69
CA GLU A 51 5.06 -4.84 8.30
C GLU A 51 3.75 -4.07 8.19
N ILE A 52 3.71 -3.13 7.26
CA ILE A 52 2.47 -2.46 6.85
C ILE A 52 1.90 -3.25 5.69
N GLU A 53 0.73 -3.86 5.91
CA GLU A 53 0.07 -4.68 4.89
C GLU A 53 -0.19 -3.85 3.64
N GLY A 54 0.17 -4.43 2.49
CA GLY A 54 -0.13 -3.86 1.20
C GLY A 54 -1.63 -3.83 0.92
N TYR A 55 -2.02 -2.97 0.01
CA TYR A 55 -3.41 -2.86 -0.43
C TYR A 55 -3.64 -3.60 -1.75
N SER A 56 -4.88 -4.02 -1.96
CA SER A 56 -5.33 -4.56 -3.24
C SER A 56 -6.32 -3.60 -3.87
N THR A 57 -6.17 -3.40 -5.17
CA THR A 57 -7.09 -2.56 -5.94
C THR A 57 -7.95 -3.40 -6.88
N VAL A 58 -8.95 -2.73 -7.44
CA VAL A 58 -9.75 -3.31 -8.52
C VAL A 58 -8.86 -3.66 -9.72
N VAL A 59 -7.73 -2.95 -9.91
CA VAL A 59 -6.81 -3.17 -11.03
C VAL A 59 -6.10 -4.51 -10.94
N GLY A 60 -5.55 -4.89 -9.78
CA GLY A 60 -4.90 -6.20 -9.59
C GLY A 60 -5.86 -7.35 -9.79
N ARG A 61 -7.07 -7.23 -9.24
CA ARG A 61 -8.13 -8.23 -9.40
C ARG A 61 -8.58 -8.40 -10.85
N TRP A 62 -8.90 -7.30 -11.54
CA TRP A 62 -9.32 -7.34 -12.94
C TRP A 62 -8.20 -7.73 -13.88
N GLY A 63 -6.99 -7.22 -13.66
CA GLY A 63 -5.81 -7.58 -14.44
C GLY A 63 -5.54 -9.08 -14.36
N GLY A 64 -5.54 -9.64 -13.16
CA GLY A 64 -5.41 -11.07 -12.93
C GLY A 64 -6.53 -11.90 -13.59
N ALA A 65 -7.79 -11.43 -13.50
CA ALA A 65 -8.93 -12.08 -14.14
C ALA A 65 -8.79 -12.14 -15.66
N ILE A 66 -8.37 -11.05 -16.30
CA ILE A 66 -8.18 -10.97 -17.74
C ILE A 66 -7.07 -11.93 -18.21
N VAL A 67 -5.94 -11.94 -17.48
CA VAL A 67 -4.84 -12.86 -17.79
C VAL A 67 -5.28 -14.32 -17.60
N GLY A 68 -5.97 -14.63 -16.52
CA GLY A 68 -6.49 -15.97 -16.25
C GLY A 68 -7.51 -16.44 -17.30
N ASP A 69 -8.43 -15.57 -17.73
CA ASP A 69 -9.36 -15.85 -18.83
C ASP A 69 -8.63 -16.10 -20.14
N ALA A 70 -7.62 -15.31 -20.45
CA ALA A 70 -6.81 -15.46 -21.66
C ALA A 70 -6.09 -16.82 -21.68
N ILE A 71 -5.48 -17.24 -20.56
CA ILE A 71 -4.84 -18.55 -20.42
C ILE A 71 -5.90 -19.66 -20.54
N GLY A 72 -7.03 -19.56 -19.90
CA GLY A 72 -8.13 -20.52 -20.01
C GLY A 72 -8.69 -20.63 -21.42
N SER A 73 -8.55 -19.57 -22.25
CA SER A 73 -9.02 -19.57 -23.63
C SER A 73 -8.19 -20.44 -24.57
N THR A 74 -6.98 -20.86 -24.17
CA THR A 74 -6.07 -21.72 -24.98
C THR A 74 -6.49 -23.18 -24.95
N VAL A 75 -7.43 -23.58 -24.08
CA VAL A 75 -7.89 -24.98 -23.93
C VAL A 75 -8.75 -25.38 -25.14
N ASP A 76 -8.46 -26.56 -25.70
CA ASP A 76 -9.20 -27.09 -26.84
C ASP A 76 -10.58 -27.64 -26.42
N GLY A 77 -11.54 -27.46 -27.30
CA GLY A 77 -12.94 -27.90 -27.13
C GLY A 77 -13.83 -26.84 -26.51
N ARG A 78 -14.97 -26.55 -27.19
CA ARG A 78 -15.87 -25.43 -26.83
C ARG A 78 -16.35 -25.44 -25.38
N SER A 79 -16.78 -26.59 -24.87
CA SER A 79 -17.28 -26.71 -23.50
C SER A 79 -16.14 -26.62 -22.47
N ARG A 80 -15.03 -27.29 -22.72
CA ARG A 80 -13.83 -27.25 -21.84
C ARG A 80 -13.24 -25.85 -21.77
N ARG A 81 -13.15 -25.15 -22.90
CA ARG A 81 -12.66 -23.77 -22.98
C ARG A 81 -13.53 -22.83 -22.14
N ARG A 82 -14.87 -22.98 -22.18
CA ARG A 82 -15.75 -22.13 -21.36
C ARG A 82 -15.49 -22.30 -19.87
N VAL A 83 -15.36 -23.54 -19.42
CA VAL A 83 -15.04 -23.83 -18.01
C VAL A 83 -13.64 -23.35 -17.65
N ALA A 84 -12.64 -23.61 -18.50
CA ALA A 84 -11.26 -23.18 -18.28
C ALA A 84 -11.11 -21.64 -18.19
N ARG A 85 -11.85 -20.90 -19.00
CA ARG A 85 -11.89 -19.44 -18.93
C ARG A 85 -12.49 -18.94 -17.61
N ALA A 86 -13.61 -19.51 -17.19
CA ALA A 86 -14.26 -19.13 -15.94
C ALA A 86 -13.37 -19.45 -14.73
N VAL A 87 -12.79 -20.62 -14.67
CA VAL A 87 -11.86 -21.02 -13.60
C VAL A 87 -10.58 -20.15 -13.65
N GLY A 88 -10.01 -19.97 -14.84
CA GLY A 88 -8.81 -19.14 -15.03
C GLY A 88 -9.04 -17.67 -14.61
N GLY A 89 -10.19 -17.10 -14.98
CA GLY A 89 -10.54 -15.74 -14.60
C GLY A 89 -10.66 -15.57 -13.07
N VAL A 90 -11.34 -16.47 -12.39
CA VAL A 90 -11.49 -16.43 -10.92
C VAL A 90 -10.13 -16.64 -10.23
N THR A 91 -9.39 -17.67 -10.63
CA THR A 91 -8.07 -17.95 -10.06
C THR A 91 -7.10 -16.79 -10.32
N GLY A 92 -7.11 -16.26 -11.55
CA GLY A 92 -6.29 -15.10 -11.92
C GLY A 92 -6.62 -13.85 -11.11
N ALA A 93 -7.90 -13.61 -10.81
CA ALA A 93 -8.30 -12.49 -9.95
C ALA A 93 -7.71 -12.61 -8.53
N ILE A 94 -7.78 -13.80 -7.93
CA ILE A 94 -7.24 -14.06 -6.58
C ILE A 94 -5.71 -13.91 -6.57
N VAL A 95 -5.05 -14.49 -7.56
CA VAL A 95 -3.58 -14.40 -7.68
C VAL A 95 -3.13 -12.96 -7.93
N GLY A 96 -3.83 -12.23 -8.82
CA GLY A 96 -3.52 -10.83 -9.11
C GLY A 96 -3.67 -9.93 -7.89
N GLU A 97 -4.71 -10.15 -7.08
CA GLU A 97 -4.90 -9.45 -5.80
C GLU A 97 -3.77 -9.76 -4.80
N ALA A 98 -3.37 -11.03 -4.68
CA ALA A 98 -2.31 -11.43 -3.77
C ALA A 98 -0.95 -10.84 -4.17
N ILE A 99 -0.63 -10.86 -5.48
CA ILE A 99 0.60 -10.26 -6.00
C ILE A 99 0.61 -8.74 -5.76
N GLU A 100 -0.51 -8.04 -5.99
CA GLU A 100 -0.58 -6.60 -5.76
C GLU A 100 -0.36 -6.27 -4.29
N ARG A 101 -0.98 -7.02 -3.37
CA ARG A 101 -0.81 -6.83 -1.92
C ARG A 101 0.64 -7.03 -1.49
N GLU A 102 1.30 -8.07 -1.98
CA GLU A 102 2.71 -8.33 -1.70
C GLU A 102 3.63 -7.23 -2.25
N LEU A 103 3.38 -6.77 -3.48
CA LEU A 103 4.17 -5.70 -4.11
C LEU A 103 3.95 -4.31 -3.49
N THR A 104 2.88 -4.14 -2.72
CA THR A 104 2.54 -2.88 -2.07
C THR A 104 2.74 -2.90 -0.56
N SER A 105 3.11 -4.05 0.04
CA SER A 105 3.52 -4.10 1.43
C SER A 105 4.82 -3.32 1.62
N GLU A 106 4.98 -2.71 2.77
CA GLU A 106 6.18 -1.94 3.11
C GLU A 106 6.57 -2.14 4.58
N ILE A 107 7.86 -1.97 4.87
CA ILE A 107 8.34 -1.96 6.24
C ILE A 107 8.01 -0.61 6.85
N GLY A 108 7.38 -0.64 8.02
CA GLY A 108 7.07 0.52 8.83
C GLY A 108 7.72 0.44 10.20
N LEU A 109 7.57 1.52 10.95
CA LEU A 109 7.97 1.62 12.34
C LEU A 109 6.74 1.83 13.21
N GLU A 110 6.60 1.00 14.24
CA GLU A 110 5.77 1.31 15.40
C GLU A 110 6.62 2.10 16.39
N ILE A 111 6.26 3.36 16.57
CA ILE A 111 7.00 4.31 17.39
C ILE A 111 6.16 4.63 18.61
N THR A 112 6.67 4.35 19.80
CA THR A 112 6.04 4.68 21.07
C THR A 112 6.62 5.98 21.60
N VAL A 113 5.76 6.96 21.85
CA VAL A 113 6.11 8.30 22.31
C VAL A 113 5.48 8.58 23.67
N GLN A 114 6.29 9.02 24.61
CA GLN A 114 5.84 9.64 25.84
C GLN A 114 5.56 11.12 25.59
N LEU A 115 4.31 11.52 25.65
CA LEU A 115 3.89 12.91 25.43
C LEU A 115 4.25 13.80 26.61
N ALA A 116 4.53 15.06 26.35
CA ALA A 116 4.78 16.06 27.41
C ALA A 116 3.55 16.30 28.29
N SER A 117 2.34 16.05 27.79
CA SER A 117 1.09 16.05 28.54
C SER A 117 0.95 14.91 29.55
N GLY A 118 1.82 13.89 29.50
CA GLY A 118 1.85 12.74 30.40
C GLY A 118 1.25 11.46 29.82
N GLY A 119 0.65 11.51 28.62
CA GLY A 119 0.14 10.33 27.93
C GLY A 119 1.24 9.56 27.18
N THR A 120 0.96 8.31 26.80
CA THR A 120 1.82 7.51 25.92
C THR A 120 1.00 7.09 24.71
N VAL A 121 1.56 7.27 23.52
CA VAL A 121 0.93 6.88 22.26
C VAL A 121 1.87 6.00 21.45
N ALA A 122 1.32 5.04 20.72
CA ALA A 122 2.06 4.25 19.72
C ALA A 122 1.48 4.53 18.34
N ILE A 123 2.32 4.86 17.39
CA ILE A 123 1.93 5.22 16.02
C ILE A 123 2.74 4.37 15.05
N VAL A 124 2.05 3.81 14.06
CA VAL A 124 2.66 3.07 12.97
C VAL A 124 2.72 3.96 11.74
N GLN A 125 3.92 4.11 11.18
CA GLN A 125 4.15 4.88 9.94
C GLN A 125 5.25 4.26 9.12
N ALA A 126 5.37 4.64 7.84
CA ALA A 126 6.46 4.16 6.97
C ALA A 126 7.83 4.52 7.55
N GLN A 127 8.82 3.70 7.27
CA GLN A 127 10.20 3.92 7.72
C GLN A 127 10.93 4.92 6.79
N ASP A 128 10.38 6.12 6.68
CA ASP A 128 10.95 7.21 5.89
C ASP A 128 11.85 8.15 6.72
N ILE A 129 11.72 8.09 8.03
CA ILE A 129 12.58 8.78 9.00
C ILE A 129 13.03 7.75 10.04
N VAL A 130 14.31 7.79 10.39
CA VAL A 130 14.86 6.94 11.45
C VAL A 130 14.66 7.65 12.78
N PHE A 131 14.05 6.94 13.73
CA PHE A 131 13.88 7.40 15.12
C PHE A 131 14.59 6.45 16.07
N ALA A 132 15.07 7.01 17.17
CA ALA A 132 15.69 6.24 18.26
C ALA A 132 15.08 6.63 19.61
N PRO A 133 15.08 5.72 20.61
CA PRO A 133 14.70 6.08 21.98
C PRO A 133 15.53 7.26 22.50
N GLY A 134 14.86 8.26 23.08
CA GLY A 134 15.45 9.53 23.53
C GLY A 134 15.29 10.68 22.53
N ASP A 135 14.84 10.43 21.30
CA ASP A 135 14.60 11.48 20.31
C ASP A 135 13.40 12.34 20.72
N ARG A 136 13.57 13.66 20.63
CA ARG A 136 12.46 14.60 20.75
C ARG A 136 11.69 14.65 19.45
N VAL A 137 10.37 14.61 19.56
CA VAL A 137 9.49 14.56 18.38
C VAL A 137 8.26 15.44 18.58
N ARG A 138 7.62 15.74 17.46
CA ARG A 138 6.26 16.28 17.41
C ARG A 138 5.32 15.16 16.97
N VAL A 139 4.22 15.03 17.69
CA VAL A 139 3.10 14.17 17.31
C VAL A 139 1.99 15.08 16.78
N LEU A 140 1.60 14.87 15.54
CA LEU A 140 0.54 15.61 14.87
C LEU A 140 -0.72 14.74 14.90
N PHE A 141 -1.71 15.13 15.68
CA PHE A 141 -3.02 14.49 15.73
C PHE A 141 -3.95 15.15 14.72
N GLY A 142 -4.40 14.38 13.76
CA GLY A 142 -5.34 14.79 12.73
C GLY A 142 -6.76 14.35 13.00
N PRO A 143 -7.67 14.65 12.07
CA PRO A 143 -9.05 14.21 12.16
C PRO A 143 -9.15 12.67 12.06
N GLU A 144 -10.27 12.14 12.53
CA GLU A 144 -10.59 10.71 12.47
C GLU A 144 -9.61 9.79 13.22
N GLY A 145 -8.83 10.36 14.17
CA GLY A 145 -7.84 9.60 14.95
C GLY A 145 -6.54 9.32 14.20
N SER A 146 -6.32 9.97 13.06
CA SER A 146 -5.03 9.91 12.38
C SER A 146 -3.95 10.60 13.21
N ALA A 147 -2.74 10.03 13.20
CA ALA A 147 -1.60 10.64 13.87
C ALA A 147 -0.31 10.34 13.10
N ARG A 148 0.66 11.27 13.20
CA ARG A 148 2.00 11.06 12.63
C ARG A 148 3.06 11.69 13.52
N ILE A 149 4.26 11.12 13.44
CA ILE A 149 5.43 11.58 14.19
C ILE A 149 6.39 12.24 13.22
N THR A 150 6.87 13.43 13.59
CA THR A 150 7.86 14.19 12.82
C THR A 150 8.98 14.68 13.74
N PRO A 151 10.20 14.91 13.21
CA PRO A 151 11.23 15.63 13.95
C PRO A 151 10.75 16.99 14.43
N PRO A 152 11.36 17.55 15.47
CA PRO A 152 10.98 18.84 16.07
C PRO A 152 11.08 20.03 15.14
#